data_4ccf4fa4b2ca467c0bd69cba88d75757
#
_entry.id   4ccf4fa4b2ca467c0bd69cba88d75757
#
_cell.length_a   1.000
_cell.length_b   1.000
_cell.length_c   1.000
_cell.angle_alpha   90.00
_cell.angle_beta   90.00
_cell.angle_gamma   90.00
#
_symmetry.space_group_name_H-M   'P 1'
#
loop_
_entity.id
_entity.type
_entity.pdbx_description
1 polymer ?
#
loop_
_entity_poly.entity_id
_entity_poly.type
_entity_poly.pdbx_seq_one_letter_code
_entity_poly.pdbx_strand_id
1 'polypeptide(L)'
;HPGKLVRAMIDTLPKNVQLFENAPLINWKKNNDIILCTFKNTTIKTKKIIFATNGFLKSLKIKSNYNFPITLTASMTRSLTDEEFKSIGEPKEWGVLPVRPMGATIRMTKDRRILIRNTAEVYNPFQMSQLDLNKRKLNQKKGIKKRFPQLPDDIIDSSWSGIVSRTRNSSQIFEKIDKNIFAAGCYNGSGIGVGTLFGEQ
;
A
#
# COMPACT_ATOMS: atom_id res chain seq x y z
N HIS A 1 -1.04 -7.95 -11.68
CA HIS A 1 -0.74 -6.55 -11.33
C HIS A 1 -1.78 -6.04 -10.34
N PRO A 2 -1.42 -5.72 -9.07
CA PRO A 2 -2.36 -5.36 -8.01
C PRO A 2 -3.34 -4.24 -8.40
N GLY A 3 -2.84 -3.15 -8.98
CA GLY A 3 -3.69 -2.04 -9.38
C GLY A 3 -4.71 -2.39 -10.47
N LYS A 4 -4.35 -3.30 -11.41
CA LYS A 4 -5.32 -3.79 -12.42
C LYS A 4 -6.40 -4.66 -11.77
N LEU A 5 -6.02 -5.49 -10.77
CA LEU A 5 -6.97 -6.32 -10.04
C LEU A 5 -8.00 -5.45 -9.30
N VAL A 6 -7.55 -4.46 -8.53
CA VAL A 6 -8.44 -3.57 -7.78
C VAL A 6 -9.38 -2.80 -8.73
N ARG A 7 -8.89 -2.31 -9.87
CA ARG A 7 -9.76 -1.64 -10.87
C ARG A 7 -10.80 -2.59 -11.44
N ALA A 8 -10.40 -3.80 -11.83
CA ALA A 8 -11.36 -4.80 -12.32
C ALA A 8 -12.42 -5.15 -11.26
N MET A 9 -12.05 -5.22 -9.98
CA MET A 9 -13.02 -5.42 -8.90
C MET A 9 -14.01 -4.26 -8.79
N ILE A 10 -13.54 -3.02 -8.97
CA ILE A 10 -14.41 -1.83 -8.97
C ILE A 10 -15.38 -1.88 -10.17
N ASP A 11 -14.87 -2.19 -11.36
CA ASP A 11 -15.64 -2.25 -12.60
C ASP A 11 -16.72 -3.36 -12.56
N THR A 12 -16.55 -4.36 -11.71
CA THR A 12 -17.47 -5.50 -11.55
C THR A 12 -18.29 -5.47 -10.28
N LEU A 13 -18.39 -4.32 -9.59
CA LEU A 13 -19.20 -4.21 -8.38
C LEU A 13 -20.66 -4.57 -8.63
N PRO A 14 -21.29 -5.35 -7.74
CA PRO A 14 -22.72 -5.66 -7.82
C PRO A 14 -23.57 -4.39 -7.76
N LYS A 15 -24.73 -4.39 -8.42
CA LYS A 15 -25.64 -3.22 -8.49
C LYS A 15 -26.11 -2.70 -7.13
N ASN A 16 -26.11 -3.53 -6.10
CA ASN A 16 -26.46 -3.15 -4.73
C ASN A 16 -25.31 -2.56 -3.93
N VAL A 17 -24.12 -2.45 -4.53
CA VAL A 17 -22.93 -1.82 -3.92
C VAL A 17 -22.71 -0.45 -4.53
N GLN A 18 -22.62 0.57 -3.69
CA GLN A 18 -22.30 1.94 -4.09
C GLN A 18 -20.88 2.29 -3.62
N LEU A 19 -20.04 2.71 -4.55
CA LEU A 19 -18.68 3.18 -4.27
C LEU A 19 -18.66 4.71 -4.18
N PHE A 20 -18.12 5.23 -3.09
CA PHE A 20 -17.89 6.65 -2.90
C PHE A 20 -16.40 6.91 -2.74
N GLU A 21 -15.78 7.55 -3.71
CA GLU A 21 -14.40 8.01 -3.66
C GLU A 21 -14.31 9.41 -3.04
N ASN A 22 -13.11 9.81 -2.60
CA ASN A 22 -12.84 11.11 -1.97
C ASN A 22 -13.75 11.41 -0.75
N ALA A 23 -14.24 10.37 -0.10
CA ALA A 23 -15.12 10.42 1.04
C ALA A 23 -14.45 9.84 2.30
N PRO A 24 -13.41 10.50 2.87
CA PRO A 24 -12.73 9.99 4.06
C PRO A 24 -13.67 9.99 5.26
N LEU A 25 -13.72 8.86 5.96
CA LEU A 25 -14.37 8.77 7.25
C LEU A 25 -13.56 9.56 8.29
N ILE A 26 -14.13 10.63 8.85
CA ILE A 26 -13.47 11.50 9.81
C ILE A 26 -13.62 10.95 11.23
N ASN A 27 -14.84 10.49 11.57
CA ASN A 27 -15.15 9.97 12.90
C ASN A 27 -16.32 8.98 12.80
N TRP A 28 -16.42 8.14 13.81
CA TRP A 28 -17.55 7.25 13.97
C TRP A 28 -17.92 7.10 15.44
N LYS A 29 -19.21 6.88 15.71
CA LYS A 29 -19.75 6.64 17.05
C LYS A 29 -20.84 5.58 16.98
N LYS A 30 -20.84 4.67 17.94
CA LYS A 30 -21.95 3.74 18.16
C LYS A 30 -22.95 4.38 19.11
N ASN A 31 -24.21 4.35 18.73
CA ASN A 31 -25.34 4.78 19.56
C ASN A 31 -26.38 3.66 19.52
N ASN A 32 -26.41 2.84 20.57
CA ASN A 32 -27.22 1.61 20.65
C ASN A 32 -26.91 0.67 19.47
N ASP A 33 -27.89 0.36 18.64
CA ASP A 33 -27.76 -0.52 17.47
C ASP A 33 -27.44 0.23 16.16
N ILE A 34 -27.26 1.55 16.22
CA ILE A 34 -26.94 2.40 15.07
C ILE A 34 -25.51 2.92 15.20
N ILE A 35 -24.79 2.91 14.09
CA ILE A 35 -23.46 3.48 13.97
C ILE A 35 -23.56 4.75 13.13
N LEU A 36 -23.02 5.85 13.66
CA LEU A 36 -22.95 7.15 12.99
C LEU A 36 -21.56 7.30 12.40
N CYS A 37 -21.48 7.44 11.07
CA CYS A 37 -20.25 7.64 10.33
C CYS A 37 -20.20 9.08 9.83
N THR A 38 -19.27 9.89 10.30
CA THR A 38 -19.15 11.31 9.97
C THR A 38 -18.11 11.52 8.87
N PHE A 39 -18.53 12.17 7.82
CA PHE A 39 -17.71 12.62 6.68
C PHE A 39 -17.69 14.16 6.66
N LYS A 40 -16.93 14.77 5.75
CA LYS A 40 -16.77 16.23 5.69
C LYS A 40 -18.11 16.98 5.62
N ASN A 41 -19.02 16.50 4.78
CA ASN A 41 -20.28 17.21 4.47
C ASN A 41 -21.53 16.39 4.78
N THR A 42 -21.39 15.20 5.39
CA THR A 42 -22.53 14.32 5.63
C THR A 42 -22.28 13.37 6.79
N THR A 43 -23.36 12.80 7.30
CA THR A 43 -23.31 11.71 8.29
C THR A 43 -24.21 10.58 7.80
N ILE A 44 -23.64 9.38 7.75
CA ILE A 44 -24.34 8.15 7.37
C ILE A 44 -24.70 7.39 8.66
N LYS A 45 -25.96 6.94 8.73
CA LYS A 45 -26.45 6.03 9.78
C LYS A 45 -26.45 4.61 9.20
N THR A 46 -25.82 3.68 9.90
CA THR A 46 -25.79 2.28 9.49
C THR A 46 -25.98 1.32 10.66
N LYS A 47 -26.48 0.13 10.39
CA LYS A 47 -26.59 -0.94 11.40
C LYS A 47 -25.30 -1.74 11.56
N LYS A 48 -24.45 -1.82 10.49
CA LYS A 48 -23.20 -2.59 10.51
C LYS A 48 -22.10 -1.78 9.85
N ILE A 49 -20.87 -1.95 10.28
CA ILE A 49 -19.69 -1.36 9.65
C ILE A 49 -18.55 -2.37 9.57
N ILE A 50 -17.84 -2.36 8.47
CA ILE A 50 -16.60 -3.11 8.27
C ILE A 50 -15.48 -2.10 8.02
N PHE A 51 -14.48 -2.08 8.88
CA PHE A 51 -13.29 -1.28 8.72
C PHE A 51 -12.23 -2.08 7.95
N ALA A 52 -12.11 -1.84 6.65
CA ALA A 52 -11.14 -2.49 5.77
C ALA A 52 -9.97 -1.56 5.41
N THR A 53 -9.58 -0.66 6.31
CA THR A 53 -8.64 0.43 6.08
C THR A 53 -7.17 0.06 6.31
N ASN A 54 -6.86 -1.22 6.47
CA ASN A 54 -5.51 -1.78 6.62
C ASN A 54 -4.64 -0.98 7.63
N GLY A 55 -3.61 -0.30 7.18
CA GLY A 55 -2.69 0.50 8.02
C GLY A 55 -3.37 1.67 8.74
N PHE A 56 -4.51 2.14 8.25
CA PHE A 56 -5.24 3.27 8.83
C PHE A 56 -6.24 2.88 9.92
N LEU A 57 -6.38 1.61 10.29
CA LEU A 57 -7.20 1.18 11.43
C LEU A 57 -6.84 1.93 12.71
N LYS A 58 -5.54 2.20 12.92
CA LYS A 58 -5.06 2.95 14.09
C LYS A 58 -5.62 4.37 14.15
N SER A 59 -5.75 5.08 13.04
CA SER A 59 -6.30 6.44 13.00
C SER A 59 -7.80 6.47 13.36
N LEU A 60 -8.48 5.36 13.15
CA LEU A 60 -9.88 5.15 13.54
C LEU A 60 -10.05 4.56 14.95
N LYS A 61 -8.95 4.49 15.72
CA LYS A 61 -8.89 3.93 17.08
C LYS A 61 -9.25 2.43 17.15
N ILE A 62 -9.09 1.71 16.03
CA ILE A 62 -9.32 0.27 15.96
C ILE A 62 -8.00 -0.46 16.20
N LYS A 63 -7.97 -1.29 17.25
CA LYS A 63 -6.79 -2.12 17.59
C LYS A 63 -5.46 -1.35 17.57
N SER A 64 -5.46 -0.14 18.12
CA SER A 64 -4.33 0.80 18.04
C SER A 64 -3.02 0.25 18.60
N ASN A 65 -3.08 -0.61 19.61
CA ASN A 65 -1.90 -1.22 20.27
C ASN A 65 -1.33 -2.45 19.52
N TYR A 66 -2.04 -2.96 18.53
CA TYR A 66 -1.63 -4.13 17.72
C TYR A 66 -0.99 -3.74 16.40
N ASN A 67 -1.20 -2.51 15.95
CA ASN A 67 -0.89 -2.05 14.62
C ASN A 67 0.31 -1.09 14.63
N PHE A 68 1.37 -1.49 13.93
CA PHE A 68 2.58 -0.70 13.72
C PHE A 68 2.69 -0.31 12.24
N PRO A 69 2.32 0.93 11.87
CA PRO A 69 2.53 1.40 10.52
C PRO A 69 4.02 1.61 10.25
N ILE A 70 4.49 1.12 9.10
CA ILE A 70 5.84 1.29 8.58
C ILE A 70 5.74 2.01 7.25
N THR A 71 6.50 3.08 7.08
CA THR A 71 6.60 3.79 5.81
C THR A 71 7.62 3.09 4.91
N LEU A 72 7.21 2.77 3.71
CA LEU A 72 8.06 2.30 2.63
C LEU A 72 8.20 3.42 1.60
N THR A 73 9.37 3.57 1.01
CA THR A 73 9.56 4.44 -0.15
C THR A 73 10.07 3.64 -1.34
N ALA A 74 9.57 3.98 -2.49
CA ALA A 74 9.92 3.38 -3.76
C ALA A 74 10.22 4.45 -4.80
N SER A 75 11.01 4.07 -5.78
CA SER A 75 11.27 4.87 -6.98
C SER A 75 11.06 4.03 -8.22
N MET A 76 10.72 4.70 -9.30
CA MET A 76 10.60 4.10 -10.64
C MET A 76 11.44 4.90 -11.62
N THR A 77 12.11 4.19 -12.52
CA THR A 77 12.83 4.83 -13.61
C THR A 77 11.87 5.34 -14.67
N ARG A 78 12.33 6.24 -15.56
CA ARG A 78 11.72 6.38 -16.87
C ARG A 78 11.80 5.05 -17.63
N SER A 79 11.11 4.95 -18.74
CA SER A 79 11.30 3.83 -19.64
C SER A 79 12.76 3.81 -20.11
N LEU A 80 13.39 2.64 -20.12
CA LEU A 80 14.76 2.48 -20.63
C LEU A 80 14.78 2.66 -22.14
N THR A 81 15.85 3.28 -22.66
CA THR A 81 16.10 3.34 -24.11
C THR A 81 16.41 1.93 -24.64
N ASP A 82 16.44 1.77 -25.96
CA ASP A 82 16.76 0.47 -26.56
C ASP A 82 18.19 0.04 -26.19
N GLU A 83 19.15 0.96 -26.16
CA GLU A 83 20.53 0.70 -25.77
C GLU A 83 20.64 0.30 -24.30
N GLU A 84 19.95 1.03 -23.42
CA GLU A 84 19.91 0.74 -21.97
C GLU A 84 19.27 -0.62 -21.72
N PHE A 85 18.16 -0.92 -22.39
CA PHE A 85 17.45 -2.18 -22.24
C PHE A 85 18.29 -3.36 -22.75
N LYS A 86 18.97 -3.18 -23.89
CA LYS A 86 19.92 -4.14 -24.44
C LYS A 86 21.11 -4.37 -23.50
N SER A 87 21.63 -3.31 -22.88
CA SER A 87 22.76 -3.40 -21.93
C SER A 87 22.49 -4.26 -20.71
N ILE A 88 21.22 -4.45 -20.33
CA ILE A 88 20.79 -5.31 -19.22
C ILE A 88 20.27 -6.68 -19.69
N GLY A 89 20.42 -7.03 -20.97
CA GLY A 89 20.08 -8.33 -21.54
C GLY A 89 18.61 -8.49 -21.95
N GLU A 90 17.91 -7.41 -22.23
CA GLU A 90 16.51 -7.40 -22.74
C GLU A 90 15.55 -8.30 -21.94
N PRO A 91 15.51 -8.19 -20.61
CA PRO A 91 14.76 -9.11 -19.79
C PRO A 91 13.25 -8.99 -20.02
N LYS A 92 12.54 -10.11 -20.02
CA LYS A 92 11.08 -10.09 -19.89
C LYS A 92 10.65 -9.43 -18.58
N GLU A 93 9.35 -9.13 -18.44
CA GLU A 93 8.78 -8.64 -17.18
C GLU A 93 9.08 -9.62 -16.02
N TRP A 94 9.60 -9.12 -14.92
CA TRP A 94 9.94 -9.90 -13.73
C TRP A 94 9.79 -9.09 -12.43
N GLY A 95 9.79 -9.79 -11.32
CA GLY A 95 9.83 -9.18 -10.00
C GLY A 95 10.58 -10.05 -9.00
N VAL A 96 11.34 -9.43 -8.12
CA VAL A 96 12.12 -10.07 -7.06
C VAL A 96 11.74 -9.49 -5.71
N LEU A 97 11.45 -10.37 -4.77
CA LEU A 97 11.29 -10.06 -3.36
C LEU A 97 12.54 -10.46 -2.59
N PRO A 98 12.96 -9.70 -1.58
CA PRO A 98 14.12 -10.05 -0.77
C PRO A 98 13.78 -11.20 0.18
N VAL A 99 14.70 -12.12 0.37
CA VAL A 99 14.63 -13.16 1.42
C VAL A 99 14.80 -12.50 2.80
N ARG A 100 15.71 -11.54 2.92
CA ARG A 100 15.92 -10.81 4.18
C ARG A 100 14.80 -9.79 4.40
N PRO A 101 14.27 -9.68 5.63
CA PRO A 101 13.41 -8.56 5.99
C PRO A 101 14.08 -7.23 5.61
N MET A 102 13.32 -6.27 5.09
CA MET A 102 13.82 -4.94 4.71
C MET A 102 14.78 -4.89 3.52
N GLY A 103 15.02 -6.00 2.83
CA GLY A 103 15.77 -6.02 1.58
C GLY A 103 15.06 -5.30 0.43
N ALA A 104 15.75 -5.19 -0.71
CA ALA A 104 15.20 -4.51 -1.88
C ALA A 104 14.16 -5.37 -2.62
N THR A 105 12.98 -4.81 -2.86
CA THR A 105 12.03 -5.31 -3.87
C THR A 105 12.34 -4.60 -5.17
N ILE A 106 12.47 -5.35 -6.26
CA ILE A 106 12.76 -4.80 -7.58
C ILE A 106 11.82 -5.45 -8.59
N ARG A 107 11.38 -4.66 -9.54
CA ARG A 107 10.51 -5.13 -10.63
C ARG A 107 10.89 -4.48 -11.94
N MET A 108 10.96 -5.27 -13.00
CA MET A 108 10.92 -4.82 -14.37
C MET A 108 9.46 -4.82 -14.85
N THR A 109 9.00 -3.69 -15.36
CA THR A 109 7.65 -3.56 -15.92
C THR A 109 7.64 -3.86 -17.41
N LYS A 110 6.45 -4.11 -17.98
CA LYS A 110 6.27 -4.37 -19.40
C LYS A 110 6.72 -3.20 -20.29
N ASP A 111 6.61 -1.97 -19.78
CA ASP A 111 7.03 -0.73 -20.43
C ASP A 111 8.50 -0.38 -20.12
N ARG A 112 9.31 -1.38 -19.79
CA ARG A 112 10.77 -1.28 -19.59
C ARG A 112 11.19 -0.31 -18.48
N ARG A 113 10.42 -0.21 -17.40
CA ARG A 113 10.78 0.59 -16.22
C ARG A 113 11.25 -0.31 -15.10
N ILE A 114 12.22 0.16 -14.34
CA ILE A 114 12.67 -0.52 -13.11
C ILE A 114 12.07 0.18 -11.90
N LEU A 115 11.28 -0.57 -11.14
CA LEU A 115 10.83 -0.16 -9.82
C LEU A 115 11.78 -0.72 -8.76
N ILE A 116 12.16 0.10 -7.80
CA ILE A 116 12.92 -0.33 -6.62
C ILE A 116 12.29 0.22 -5.33
N ARG A 117 12.10 -0.65 -4.34
CA ARG A 117 11.77 -0.31 -2.97
C ARG A 117 12.83 -0.94 -2.07
N ASN A 118 13.64 -0.13 -1.39
CA ASN A 118 14.73 -0.59 -0.53
C ASN A 118 14.84 0.19 0.78
N THR A 119 13.80 0.92 1.14
CA THR A 119 13.70 1.59 2.44
C THR A 119 12.45 1.13 3.17
N ALA A 120 12.55 1.09 4.50
CA ALA A 120 11.41 0.89 5.37
C ALA A 120 11.74 1.53 6.72
N GLU A 121 10.84 2.34 7.23
CA GLU A 121 11.08 3.21 8.37
C GLU A 121 9.88 3.17 9.32
N VAL A 122 10.11 3.42 10.60
CA VAL A 122 9.03 3.64 11.55
C VAL A 122 8.22 4.85 11.06
N TYR A 123 6.92 4.65 10.96
CA TYR A 123 6.04 5.69 10.47
C TYR A 123 6.09 6.92 11.36
N ASN A 124 6.45 8.03 10.76
CA ASN A 124 6.37 9.34 11.38
C ASN A 124 5.92 10.33 10.33
N PRO A 125 5.32 11.00 9.87
CA PRO A 125 4.22 11.78 9.37
C PRO A 125 3.21 11.00 8.50
N PHE A 126 2.00 11.50 8.42
CA PHE A 126 0.94 10.97 7.55
C PHE A 126 1.29 11.07 6.06
N GLN A 127 2.10 12.03 5.71
CA GLN A 127 2.55 12.26 4.34
C GLN A 127 4.03 12.67 4.35
N MET A 128 4.82 12.00 3.54
CA MET A 128 6.23 12.31 3.39
C MET A 128 6.41 13.55 2.50
N SER A 129 7.20 14.51 2.95
CA SER A 129 7.51 15.69 2.16
C SER A 129 8.34 15.35 0.91
N GLN A 130 8.34 16.24 -0.10
CA GLN A 130 9.18 16.05 -1.28
C GLN A 130 10.67 16.02 -0.94
N LEU A 131 11.10 16.81 0.04
CA LEU A 131 12.49 16.81 0.53
C LEU A 131 12.86 15.43 1.13
N ASP A 132 11.96 14.84 1.88
CA ASP A 132 12.17 13.53 2.47
C ASP A 132 12.18 12.42 1.41
N LEU A 133 11.33 12.49 0.41
CA LEU A 133 11.35 11.59 -0.74
C LEU A 133 12.67 11.70 -1.50
N ASN A 134 13.18 12.91 -1.72
CA ASN A 134 14.45 13.15 -2.40
C ASN A 134 15.64 12.52 -1.64
N LYS A 135 15.66 12.61 -0.30
CA LYS A 135 16.68 11.91 0.51
C LYS A 135 16.63 10.40 0.31
N ARG A 136 15.43 9.80 0.29
CA ARG A 136 15.25 8.34 0.10
C ARG A 136 15.54 7.91 -1.33
N LYS A 137 15.25 8.78 -2.32
CA LYS A 137 15.62 8.57 -3.72
C LYS A 137 17.11 8.25 -3.90
N LEU A 138 17.98 8.83 -3.07
CA LEU A 138 19.42 8.51 -3.10
C LEU A 138 19.70 7.05 -2.76
N ASN A 139 18.94 6.46 -1.84
CA ASN A 139 19.07 5.03 -1.51
C ASN A 139 18.58 4.14 -2.64
N GLN A 140 17.47 4.52 -3.31
CA GLN A 140 16.97 3.81 -4.48
C GLN A 140 17.98 3.90 -5.63
N LYS A 141 18.54 5.10 -5.89
CA LYS A 141 19.60 5.30 -6.89
C LYS A 141 20.80 4.37 -6.65
N LYS A 142 21.35 4.36 -5.43
CA LYS A 142 22.42 3.44 -5.04
C LYS A 142 22.02 1.97 -5.24
N GLY A 143 20.76 1.64 -4.93
CA GLY A 143 20.23 0.30 -5.09
C GLY A 143 20.13 -0.16 -6.54
N ILE A 144 19.73 0.72 -7.46
CA ILE A 144 19.72 0.47 -8.91
C ILE A 144 21.15 0.33 -9.41
N LYS A 145 22.02 1.30 -9.11
CA LYS A 145 23.41 1.31 -9.59
C LYS A 145 24.22 0.07 -9.17
N LYS A 146 23.97 -0.43 -7.96
CA LYS A 146 24.60 -1.67 -7.49
C LYS A 146 24.24 -2.89 -8.33
N ARG A 147 23.06 -2.92 -8.94
CA ARG A 147 22.52 -4.07 -9.68
C ARG A 147 22.64 -3.93 -11.18
N PHE A 148 22.59 -2.71 -11.64
CA PHE A 148 22.67 -2.32 -13.04
C PHE A 148 23.70 -1.20 -13.20
N PRO A 149 25.00 -1.50 -12.98
CA PRO A 149 26.06 -0.49 -13.01
C PRO A 149 26.20 0.21 -14.36
N GLN A 150 25.73 -0.40 -15.43
CA GLN A 150 25.75 0.13 -16.80
C GLN A 150 24.68 1.21 -17.05
N LEU A 151 23.63 1.27 -16.22
CA LEU A 151 22.58 2.27 -16.41
C LEU A 151 23.01 3.66 -15.92
N PRO A 152 22.54 4.74 -16.55
CA PRO A 152 22.87 6.10 -16.13
C PRO A 152 22.32 6.43 -14.74
N ASP A 153 22.87 7.48 -14.14
CA ASP A 153 22.59 7.87 -12.78
C ASP A 153 21.26 8.64 -12.59
N ASP A 154 20.73 9.23 -13.64
CA ASP A 154 19.59 10.14 -13.66
C ASP A 154 18.28 9.51 -14.16
N ILE A 155 18.23 8.18 -14.22
CA ILE A 155 17.08 7.45 -14.79
C ILE A 155 15.83 7.43 -13.90
N ILE A 156 15.94 7.80 -12.61
CA ILE A 156 14.77 7.79 -11.71
C ILE A 156 13.86 8.97 -12.05
N ASP A 157 12.66 8.63 -12.51
CA ASP A 157 11.62 9.55 -12.93
C ASP A 157 10.70 9.96 -11.77
N SER A 158 10.25 8.98 -10.99
CA SER A 158 9.28 9.22 -9.92
C SER A 158 9.67 8.51 -8.62
N SER A 159 9.21 9.08 -7.50
CA SER A 159 9.38 8.51 -6.16
C SER A 159 8.14 8.77 -5.33
N TRP A 160 7.75 7.80 -4.50
CA TRP A 160 6.58 7.89 -3.64
C TRP A 160 6.78 7.13 -2.33
N SER A 161 5.92 7.37 -1.38
CA SER A 161 5.82 6.62 -0.15
C SER A 161 4.49 5.89 -0.02
N GLY A 162 4.49 4.84 0.77
CA GLY A 162 3.28 4.10 1.13
C GLY A 162 3.42 3.50 2.52
N ILE A 163 2.29 3.18 3.13
CA ILE A 163 2.23 2.61 4.48
C ILE A 163 1.92 1.12 4.39
N VAL A 164 2.75 0.34 5.07
CA VAL A 164 2.47 -1.08 5.35
C VAL A 164 2.21 -1.22 6.83
N SER A 165 1.11 -1.84 7.18
CA SER A 165 0.80 -2.16 8.57
C SER A 165 1.41 -3.49 8.96
N ARG A 166 2.05 -3.51 10.13
CA ARG A 166 2.60 -4.69 10.77
C ARG A 166 1.94 -4.91 12.12
N THR A 167 1.73 -6.17 12.46
CA THR A 167 1.35 -6.58 13.82
C THR A 167 2.52 -7.23 14.52
N ARG A 168 2.52 -7.19 15.85
CA ARG A 168 3.63 -7.73 16.65
C ARG A 168 3.86 -9.23 16.46
N ASN A 169 2.78 -9.97 16.30
CA ASN A 169 2.79 -11.44 16.15
C ASN A 169 2.65 -11.90 14.70
N SER A 170 2.73 -10.97 13.73
CA SER A 170 2.53 -11.23 12.30
C SER A 170 1.15 -11.79 11.90
N SER A 171 0.18 -11.82 12.82
CA SER A 171 -1.20 -12.16 12.49
C SER A 171 -1.93 -10.98 11.87
N GLN A 172 -2.81 -11.23 10.94
CA GLN A 172 -3.71 -10.21 10.39
C GLN A 172 -4.84 -9.91 11.39
N ILE A 173 -5.47 -8.75 11.21
CA ILE A 173 -6.71 -8.42 11.89
C ILE A 173 -7.86 -8.85 10.99
N PHE A 174 -8.65 -9.81 11.45
CA PHE A 174 -9.91 -10.23 10.84
C PHE A 174 -10.84 -10.67 11.96
N GLU A 175 -11.61 -9.73 12.48
CA GLU A 175 -12.37 -10.00 13.69
C GLU A 175 -13.59 -9.09 13.85
N LYS A 176 -14.52 -9.57 14.67
CA LYS A 176 -15.61 -8.78 15.19
C LYS A 176 -15.11 -7.98 16.40
N ILE A 177 -15.10 -6.66 16.25
CA ILE A 177 -14.64 -5.73 17.31
C ILE A 177 -15.71 -5.54 18.38
N ASP A 178 -16.97 -5.45 17.93
CA ASP A 178 -18.16 -5.31 18.78
C ASP A 178 -19.39 -5.83 18.02
N LYS A 179 -20.57 -5.88 18.66
CA LYS A 179 -21.82 -6.17 17.96
C LYS A 179 -21.94 -5.26 16.74
N ASN A 180 -22.01 -5.84 15.55
CA ASN A 180 -22.16 -5.11 14.28
C ASN A 180 -20.94 -4.27 13.82
N ILE A 181 -19.78 -4.40 14.46
CA ILE A 181 -18.55 -3.71 14.06
C ILE A 181 -17.46 -4.75 13.77
N PHE A 182 -16.91 -4.70 12.57
CA PHE A 182 -15.92 -5.65 12.08
C PHE A 182 -14.68 -4.92 11.57
N ALA A 183 -13.53 -5.56 11.63
CA ALA A 183 -12.29 -5.03 11.10
C ALA A 183 -11.52 -6.08 10.31
N ALA A 184 -10.97 -5.65 9.17
CA ALA A 184 -10.06 -6.42 8.34
C ALA A 184 -8.85 -5.55 7.95
N GLY A 185 -7.64 -6.03 8.19
CA GLY A 185 -6.44 -5.25 7.88
C GLY A 185 -5.16 -5.80 8.49
N CYS A 186 -4.14 -4.95 8.54
CA CYS A 186 -2.81 -5.30 9.06
C CYS A 186 -2.23 -6.54 8.36
N TYR A 187 -2.27 -6.55 7.05
CA TYR A 187 -1.89 -7.72 6.22
C TYR A 187 -0.39 -8.04 6.21
N ASN A 188 0.44 -7.33 6.96
CA ASN A 188 1.88 -7.58 7.09
C ASN A 188 2.66 -7.60 5.76
N GLY A 189 2.12 -6.95 4.72
CA GLY A 189 2.67 -6.91 3.36
C GLY A 189 2.02 -7.90 2.37
N SER A 190 1.13 -8.79 2.83
CA SER A 190 0.47 -9.82 2.00
C SER A 190 -0.97 -9.46 1.61
N GLY A 191 -1.29 -8.14 1.53
CA GLY A 191 -2.66 -7.65 1.42
C GLY A 191 -3.46 -8.11 0.20
N ILE A 192 -2.80 -8.44 -0.91
CA ILE A 192 -3.51 -8.88 -2.12
C ILE A 192 -4.19 -10.23 -1.91
N GLY A 193 -3.43 -11.27 -1.55
CA GLY A 193 -3.99 -12.61 -1.35
C GLY A 193 -4.89 -12.68 -0.11
N VAL A 194 -4.38 -12.21 1.02
CA VAL A 194 -5.12 -12.27 2.29
C VAL A 194 -6.37 -11.38 2.27
N GLY A 195 -6.29 -10.19 1.66
CA GLY A 195 -7.45 -9.29 1.55
C GLY A 195 -8.54 -9.86 0.65
N THR A 196 -8.19 -10.58 -0.41
CA THR A 196 -9.16 -11.30 -1.25
C THR A 196 -9.85 -12.40 -0.42
N LEU A 197 -9.07 -13.24 0.26
CA LEU A 197 -9.62 -14.30 1.10
C LEU A 197 -10.57 -13.75 2.20
N PHE A 198 -10.20 -12.65 2.85
CA PHE A 198 -11.05 -12.01 3.86
C PHE A 198 -12.34 -11.42 3.27
N GLY A 199 -12.31 -11.01 2.01
CA GLY A 199 -13.49 -10.52 1.31
C GLY A 199 -14.50 -11.60 0.92
N GLU A 200 -14.05 -12.86 0.87
CA GLU A 200 -14.91 -14.03 0.58
C GLU A 200 -15.61 -14.58 1.82
N GLN A 201 -15.15 -14.26 3.03
CA GLN A 201 -15.70 -14.71 4.33
C GLN A 201 -16.75 -13.73 4.87
#